data_6d7a3407fb4436a6b53cdc0cb0cae21a
#
_entry.id   6d7a3407fb4436a6b53cdc0cb0cae21a
#
_cell.length_a   1.000
_cell.length_b   1.000
_cell.length_c   1.000
_cell.angle_alpha   90.00
_cell.angle_beta   90.00
_cell.angle_gamma   90.00
#
_symmetry.space_group_name_H-M   'P 1'
#
loop_
_entity.id
_entity.type
_entity.pdbx_description
1 polymer ?
#
loop_
_entity_poly.entity_id
_entity_poly.type
_entity_poly.pdbx_seq_one_letter_code
_entity_poly.pdbx_strand_id
1 'polypeptide(L)'
;MSKFEYKLIKNDANARLGKIITAHGEIDTPVFMPVGTAATVKALRVDDIKKSNSQIILANTYHLMLRPGENIINQLGGVRKFMNWDGPLLTDSGGFQVMSLGNLRTINEEGVTFKSQLDGSKFFLTPEKSIQIQHLLGSTITMCFDECIQLPASFENTKNSMELSMRWADRSLSAYKEREGYAIFGIIQGGTYKELRELSATHLRNLNFPGYAIGGLAVGEGQEKMFKTIEYTEPFMDTNKPRYLMGVGKPEDIIGAVKRGIDMFDCVLPTRSGRNGQAFTSRGEINIKNARHTKDPRPLDEACECNTCKNYSRAYLHHLFKANEILGLMLLSDHNINF
;
A
#
# COMPACT_ATOMS: atom_id res chain seq x y z
N MET A 1 0.30 -10.33 -25.41
CA MET A 1 0.36 -9.73 -24.05
C MET A 1 0.57 -10.85 -23.05
N SER A 2 1.28 -10.63 -21.93
CA SER A 2 1.59 -11.69 -20.98
C SER A 2 0.48 -11.89 -19.97
N LYS A 3 0.13 -13.15 -19.66
CA LYS A 3 -0.80 -13.50 -18.56
C LYS A 3 -0.23 -12.97 -17.24
N PHE A 4 -1.11 -12.53 -16.28
CA PHE A 4 -0.66 -12.25 -14.93
C PHE A 4 -0.11 -13.53 -14.30
N GLU A 5 1.14 -13.47 -13.83
CA GLU A 5 1.84 -14.64 -13.29
C GLU A 5 2.78 -14.23 -12.16
N TYR A 6 2.87 -15.07 -11.13
CA TYR A 6 3.91 -14.98 -10.11
C TYR A 6 4.89 -16.15 -10.28
N LYS A 7 6.17 -15.84 -10.39
CA LYS A 7 7.25 -16.82 -10.46
C LYS A 7 8.08 -16.76 -9.19
N LEU A 8 7.99 -17.77 -8.37
CA LEU A 8 8.89 -17.97 -7.25
C LEU A 8 10.25 -18.43 -7.80
N ILE A 9 11.32 -17.67 -7.54
CA ILE A 9 12.68 -17.94 -8.05
C ILE A 9 13.48 -18.70 -7.00
N LYS A 10 13.43 -18.28 -5.74
CA LYS A 10 14.21 -18.85 -4.65
C LYS A 10 13.55 -18.58 -3.30
N ASN A 11 13.73 -19.51 -2.35
CA ASN A 11 13.43 -19.34 -0.95
C ASN A 11 14.70 -19.32 -0.10
N ASP A 12 14.68 -18.55 0.97
CA ASP A 12 15.62 -18.62 2.09
C ASP A 12 14.81 -18.67 3.39
N ALA A 13 14.70 -19.86 3.97
CA ALA A 13 13.66 -20.21 4.94
C ALA A 13 12.27 -19.82 4.40
N ASN A 14 11.53 -18.91 5.07
CA ASN A 14 10.24 -18.41 4.58
C ASN A 14 10.37 -17.19 3.67
N ALA A 15 11.54 -16.53 3.63
CA ALA A 15 11.74 -15.38 2.74
C ALA A 15 11.71 -15.83 1.26
N ARG A 16 11.09 -15.04 0.41
CA ARG A 16 10.79 -15.38 -0.97
C ARG A 16 11.40 -14.37 -1.92
N LEU A 17 12.17 -14.83 -2.88
CA LEU A 17 12.58 -14.06 -4.05
C LEU A 17 11.73 -14.49 -5.23
N GLY A 18 11.03 -13.56 -5.85
CA GLY A 18 10.12 -13.88 -6.95
C GLY A 18 10.00 -12.75 -7.96
N LYS A 19 9.13 -12.96 -8.93
CA LYS A 19 8.79 -11.99 -9.97
C LYS A 19 7.30 -12.04 -10.29
N ILE A 20 6.66 -10.88 -10.35
CA ILE A 20 5.28 -10.74 -10.83
C ILE A 20 5.33 -10.21 -12.26
N ILE A 21 4.67 -10.91 -13.19
CA ILE A 21 4.54 -10.51 -14.59
C ILE A 21 3.16 -9.87 -14.76
N THR A 22 3.12 -8.65 -15.29
CA THR A 22 1.88 -7.89 -15.48
C THR A 22 1.77 -7.34 -16.90
N ALA A 23 0.59 -6.80 -17.24
CA ALA A 23 0.37 -6.09 -18.51
C ALA A 23 1.26 -4.84 -18.70
N HIS A 24 1.87 -4.33 -17.62
CA HIS A 24 2.60 -3.06 -17.63
C HIS A 24 4.06 -3.18 -17.20
N GLY A 25 4.58 -4.39 -17.16
CA GLY A 25 5.96 -4.69 -16.81
C GLY A 25 6.07 -5.75 -15.71
N GLU A 26 7.30 -6.09 -15.42
CA GLU A 26 7.68 -7.06 -14.39
C GLU A 26 7.98 -6.36 -13.07
N ILE A 27 7.74 -7.05 -11.97
CA ILE A 27 8.00 -6.56 -10.61
C ILE A 27 8.81 -7.63 -9.90
N ASP A 28 10.02 -7.30 -9.49
CA ASP A 28 10.83 -8.17 -8.64
C ASP A 28 10.32 -8.08 -7.19
N THR A 29 10.23 -9.21 -6.51
CA THR A 29 9.79 -9.27 -5.11
C THR A 29 10.89 -9.82 -4.21
N PRO A 30 11.03 -9.33 -2.96
CA PRO A 30 10.15 -8.39 -2.26
C PRO A 30 10.17 -6.97 -2.83
N VAL A 31 9.03 -6.26 -2.77
CA VAL A 31 8.89 -4.91 -3.34
C VAL A 31 8.13 -3.98 -2.39
N PHE A 32 8.58 -2.73 -2.31
CA PHE A 32 7.82 -1.64 -1.68
C PHE A 32 7.15 -0.78 -2.75
N MET A 33 5.87 -0.44 -2.52
CA MET A 33 5.05 0.40 -3.39
C MET A 33 4.91 1.80 -2.80
N PRO A 34 5.57 2.83 -3.35
CA PRO A 34 5.30 4.20 -2.95
C PRO A 34 3.83 4.57 -3.15
N VAL A 35 3.24 5.28 -2.16
CA VAL A 35 1.82 5.60 -2.20
C VAL A 35 1.57 6.92 -2.92
N GLY A 36 0.92 6.84 -4.07
CA GLY A 36 0.45 7.94 -4.91
C GLY A 36 -1.01 8.30 -4.66
N THR A 37 -1.37 8.75 -3.45
CA THR A 37 -2.74 8.94 -2.95
C THR A 37 -3.69 9.62 -3.95
N ALA A 38 -3.28 10.71 -4.57
CA ALA A 38 -4.09 11.50 -5.50
C ALA A 38 -3.41 11.59 -6.88
N ALA A 39 -3.04 10.43 -7.42
CA ALA A 39 -2.22 10.32 -8.64
C ALA A 39 -0.87 11.06 -8.52
N THR A 40 -0.31 11.11 -7.32
CA THR A 40 1.03 11.65 -7.07
C THR A 40 1.63 11.05 -5.81
N VAL A 41 2.86 10.58 -5.88
CA VAL A 41 3.67 10.27 -4.69
C VAL A 41 4.14 11.62 -4.13
N LYS A 42 3.65 11.95 -2.93
CA LYS A 42 3.79 13.31 -2.38
C LYS A 42 5.25 13.76 -2.29
N ALA A 43 5.52 14.97 -2.80
CA ALA A 43 6.82 15.61 -2.86
C ALA A 43 7.85 14.93 -3.78
N LEU A 44 7.41 14.08 -4.71
CA LEU A 44 8.27 13.43 -5.70
C LEU A 44 7.70 13.59 -7.11
N ARG A 45 8.58 13.81 -8.07
CA ARG A 45 8.27 13.71 -9.50
C ARG A 45 8.30 12.24 -9.90
N VAL A 46 7.65 11.90 -11.01
CA VAL A 46 7.68 10.53 -11.55
C VAL A 46 9.11 10.07 -11.88
N ASP A 47 9.95 10.98 -12.39
CA ASP A 47 11.36 10.67 -12.65
C ASP A 47 12.16 10.33 -11.38
N ASP A 48 11.84 10.94 -10.24
CA ASP A 48 12.49 10.63 -8.97
C ASP A 48 12.07 9.22 -8.49
N ILE A 49 10.80 8.85 -8.68
CA ILE A 49 10.29 7.51 -8.39
C ILE A 49 10.98 6.45 -9.29
N LYS A 50 11.14 6.74 -10.59
CA LYS A 50 11.85 5.84 -11.51
C LYS A 50 13.32 5.67 -11.11
N LYS A 51 13.98 6.74 -10.70
CA LYS A 51 15.39 6.72 -10.24
C LYS A 51 15.58 5.95 -8.93
N SER A 52 14.54 5.86 -8.09
CA SER A 52 14.58 5.01 -6.89
C SER A 52 14.39 3.52 -7.19
N ASN A 53 14.30 3.12 -8.46
CA ASN A 53 14.00 1.75 -8.89
C ASN A 53 12.64 1.23 -8.40
N SER A 54 11.70 2.09 -8.05
CA SER A 54 10.33 1.68 -7.75
C SER A 54 9.67 1.11 -9.00
N GLN A 55 9.28 -0.14 -8.97
CA GLN A 55 8.74 -0.87 -10.11
C GLN A 55 7.21 -0.82 -10.18
N ILE A 56 6.55 -0.52 -9.09
CA ILE A 56 5.11 -0.41 -8.94
C ILE A 56 4.78 0.70 -7.95
N ILE A 57 3.67 1.38 -8.14
CA ILE A 57 3.11 2.37 -7.20
C ILE A 57 1.69 1.99 -6.79
N LEU A 58 1.25 2.51 -5.65
CA LEU A 58 -0.14 2.38 -5.20
C LEU A 58 -0.87 3.72 -5.34
N ALA A 59 -2.13 3.69 -5.79
CA ALA A 59 -3.02 4.84 -5.78
C ALA A 59 -4.30 4.53 -4.98
N ASN A 60 -4.88 5.55 -4.35
CA ASN A 60 -6.05 5.36 -3.48
C ASN A 60 -7.36 5.64 -4.21
N THR A 61 -8.19 4.62 -4.35
CA THR A 61 -9.49 4.67 -5.01
C THR A 61 -10.41 5.72 -4.40
N TYR A 62 -10.51 5.78 -3.07
CA TYR A 62 -11.34 6.77 -2.37
C TYR A 62 -11.01 8.21 -2.75
N HIS A 63 -9.72 8.57 -2.76
CA HIS A 63 -9.32 9.94 -3.07
C HIS A 63 -9.57 10.30 -4.54
N LEU A 64 -9.29 9.36 -5.44
CA LEU A 64 -9.40 9.58 -6.88
C LEU A 64 -10.86 9.60 -7.37
N MET A 65 -11.75 8.83 -6.74
CA MET A 65 -13.19 8.91 -7.04
C MET A 65 -13.82 10.23 -6.60
N LEU A 66 -13.33 10.82 -5.49
CA LEU A 66 -13.81 12.11 -5.01
C LEU A 66 -13.23 13.28 -5.82
N ARG A 67 -11.96 13.17 -6.21
CA ARG A 67 -11.26 14.24 -6.96
C ARG A 67 -10.08 13.69 -7.76
N PRO A 68 -10.03 13.82 -9.07
CA PRO A 68 -10.99 14.59 -9.92
C PRO A 68 -12.25 13.81 -10.28
N GLY A 69 -12.39 12.55 -9.89
CA GLY A 69 -13.45 11.61 -10.26
C GLY A 69 -12.95 10.56 -11.26
N GLU A 70 -13.43 9.32 -11.09
CA GLU A 70 -13.01 8.16 -11.89
C GLU A 70 -13.30 8.33 -13.39
N ASN A 71 -14.40 9.04 -13.73
CA ASN A 71 -14.77 9.25 -15.14
C ASN A 71 -13.80 10.19 -15.85
N ILE A 72 -13.35 11.27 -15.19
CA ILE A 72 -12.35 12.19 -15.74
C ILE A 72 -11.04 11.44 -15.98
N ILE A 73 -10.60 10.66 -14.98
CA ILE A 73 -9.37 9.87 -15.08
C ILE A 73 -9.47 8.85 -16.22
N ASN A 74 -10.60 8.16 -16.34
CA ASN A 74 -10.83 7.21 -17.44
C ASN A 74 -10.76 7.86 -18.82
N GLN A 75 -11.39 9.04 -19.00
CA GLN A 75 -11.34 9.81 -20.26
C GLN A 75 -9.90 10.23 -20.63
N LEU A 76 -9.03 10.42 -19.62
CA LEU A 76 -7.62 10.77 -19.82
C LEU A 76 -6.70 9.52 -19.90
N GLY A 77 -7.27 8.31 -20.00
CA GLY A 77 -6.54 7.06 -20.21
C GLY A 77 -6.06 6.35 -18.96
N GLY A 78 -6.74 6.59 -17.81
CA GLY A 78 -6.42 6.00 -16.50
C GLY A 78 -5.35 6.73 -15.73
N VAL A 79 -5.17 6.36 -14.45
CA VAL A 79 -4.22 7.03 -13.53
C VAL A 79 -2.80 7.03 -14.07
N ARG A 80 -2.36 5.92 -14.67
CA ARG A 80 -1.00 5.79 -15.21
C ARG A 80 -0.70 6.88 -16.25
N LYS A 81 -1.59 7.04 -17.24
CA LYS A 81 -1.44 8.07 -18.26
C LYS A 81 -1.63 9.48 -17.68
N PHE A 82 -2.59 9.64 -16.78
CA PHE A 82 -2.91 10.90 -16.11
C PHE A 82 -1.71 11.47 -15.33
N MET A 83 -0.94 10.61 -14.64
CA MET A 83 0.22 11.03 -13.86
C MET A 83 1.58 10.81 -14.56
N ASN A 84 1.58 10.32 -15.82
CA ASN A 84 2.79 10.00 -16.59
C ASN A 84 3.63 8.87 -15.98
N TRP A 85 2.98 7.85 -15.40
CA TRP A 85 3.61 6.64 -14.89
C TRP A 85 3.41 5.49 -15.88
N ASP A 86 4.50 4.85 -16.32
CA ASP A 86 4.47 3.77 -17.31
C ASP A 86 4.49 2.35 -16.71
N GLY A 87 4.92 2.21 -15.44
CA GLY A 87 4.95 0.93 -14.72
C GLY A 87 3.58 0.44 -14.22
N PRO A 88 3.54 -0.74 -13.59
CA PRO A 88 2.34 -1.27 -12.93
C PRO A 88 1.78 -0.32 -11.87
N LEU A 89 0.46 -0.39 -11.68
CA LEU A 89 -0.27 0.38 -10.67
C LEU A 89 -1.19 -0.56 -9.89
N LEU A 90 -1.09 -0.56 -8.56
CA LEU A 90 -2.07 -1.15 -7.68
C LEU A 90 -3.03 -0.05 -7.20
N THR A 91 -4.33 -0.33 -7.16
CA THR A 91 -5.29 0.53 -6.45
C THR A 91 -5.86 -0.22 -5.26
N ASP A 92 -5.95 0.48 -4.11
CA ASP A 92 -6.71 -0.05 -2.98
C ASP A 92 -8.22 -0.12 -3.30
N SER A 93 -8.98 -0.78 -2.42
CA SER A 93 -10.44 -0.90 -2.57
C SER A 93 -11.21 0.38 -2.22
N GLY A 94 -10.58 1.32 -1.54
CA GLY A 94 -11.21 2.48 -0.89
C GLY A 94 -11.81 2.16 0.50
N GLY A 95 -11.88 0.90 0.89
CA GLY A 95 -12.48 0.44 2.15
C GLY A 95 -11.83 1.06 3.38
N PHE A 96 -10.51 1.02 3.50
CA PHE A 96 -9.77 1.55 4.66
C PHE A 96 -10.02 3.05 4.88
N GLN A 97 -10.00 3.87 3.82
CA GLN A 97 -10.23 5.32 3.93
C GLN A 97 -11.67 5.61 4.37
N VAL A 98 -12.64 4.89 3.82
CA VAL A 98 -14.05 5.00 4.25
C VAL A 98 -14.20 4.53 5.69
N MET A 99 -13.49 3.45 6.09
CA MET A 99 -13.50 2.98 7.48
C MET A 99 -12.92 4.00 8.45
N SER A 100 -11.94 4.80 8.06
CA SER A 100 -11.34 5.85 8.88
C SER A 100 -12.25 7.06 9.13
N LEU A 101 -13.40 7.19 8.42
CA LEU A 101 -14.35 8.30 8.57
C LEU A 101 -15.20 8.24 9.86
N GLY A 102 -15.11 7.16 10.63
CA GLY A 102 -15.81 7.04 11.91
C GLY A 102 -17.34 7.21 11.77
N ASN A 103 -17.91 8.18 12.49
CA ASN A 103 -19.36 8.44 12.54
C ASN A 103 -19.96 9.00 11.22
N LEU A 104 -19.13 9.30 10.21
CA LEU A 104 -19.60 9.78 8.90
C LEU A 104 -19.98 8.64 7.94
N ARG A 105 -20.00 7.40 8.42
CA ARG A 105 -20.31 6.20 7.63
C ARG A 105 -21.36 5.32 8.27
N THR A 106 -22.04 4.54 7.43
CA THR A 106 -22.91 3.42 7.83
C THR A 106 -22.58 2.22 6.97
N ILE A 107 -22.39 1.05 7.61
CA ILE A 107 -22.03 -0.22 6.95
C ILE A 107 -23.25 -1.13 7.01
N ASN A 108 -23.54 -1.80 5.92
CA ASN A 108 -24.52 -2.88 5.84
C ASN A 108 -24.05 -3.97 4.87
N GLU A 109 -24.84 -5.01 4.63
CA GLU A 109 -24.50 -6.11 3.74
C GLU A 109 -24.22 -5.65 2.28
N GLU A 110 -24.94 -4.64 1.82
CA GLU A 110 -24.83 -4.14 0.45
C GLU A 110 -23.54 -3.33 0.23
N GLY A 111 -23.05 -2.61 1.26
CA GLY A 111 -21.89 -1.74 1.13
C GLY A 111 -21.80 -0.68 2.21
N VAL A 112 -21.12 0.41 1.93
CA VAL A 112 -20.86 1.51 2.86
C VAL A 112 -21.41 2.82 2.33
N THR A 113 -22.28 3.44 3.10
CA THR A 113 -22.71 4.82 2.88
C THR A 113 -21.83 5.76 3.68
N PHE A 114 -21.31 6.82 3.06
CA PHE A 114 -20.48 7.81 3.73
C PHE A 114 -20.67 9.22 3.15
N LYS A 115 -20.20 10.22 3.91
CA LYS A 115 -20.15 11.61 3.47
C LYS A 115 -18.73 12.00 3.08
N SER A 116 -18.59 12.64 1.93
CA SER A 116 -17.32 13.19 1.45
C SER A 116 -16.78 14.25 2.40
N GLN A 117 -15.50 14.19 2.72
CA GLN A 117 -14.82 15.22 3.50
C GLN A 117 -14.57 16.51 2.70
N LEU A 118 -14.74 16.48 1.38
CA LEU A 118 -14.46 17.64 0.52
C LEU A 118 -15.63 18.62 0.47
N ASP A 119 -16.85 18.09 0.38
CA ASP A 119 -18.06 18.87 0.10
C ASP A 119 -19.32 18.38 0.85
N GLY A 120 -19.18 17.31 1.65
CA GLY A 120 -20.29 16.72 2.41
C GLY A 120 -21.25 15.88 1.57
N SER A 121 -21.04 15.71 0.28
CA SER A 121 -21.88 14.89 -0.59
C SER A 121 -21.91 13.43 -0.11
N LYS A 122 -23.07 12.78 -0.30
CA LYS A 122 -23.31 11.40 0.15
C LYS A 122 -22.96 10.41 -0.96
N PHE A 123 -22.16 9.42 -0.61
CA PHE A 123 -21.74 8.32 -1.49
C PHE A 123 -22.21 6.98 -0.94
N PHE A 124 -22.47 6.04 -1.85
CA PHE A 124 -22.71 4.64 -1.53
C PHE A 124 -21.72 3.79 -2.32
N LEU A 125 -20.81 3.12 -1.62
CA LEU A 125 -19.75 2.28 -2.19
C LEU A 125 -20.06 0.82 -1.88
N THR A 126 -20.30 0.03 -2.92
CA THR A 126 -20.48 -1.42 -2.87
C THR A 126 -19.23 -2.13 -3.40
N PRO A 127 -19.06 -3.45 -3.17
CA PRO A 127 -17.99 -4.23 -3.79
C PRO A 127 -17.94 -4.05 -5.32
N GLU A 128 -19.06 -4.12 -5.99
CA GLU A 128 -19.15 -3.97 -7.46
C GLU A 128 -18.75 -2.55 -7.90
N LYS A 129 -19.18 -1.55 -7.15
CA LYS A 129 -18.85 -0.14 -7.45
C LYS A 129 -17.36 0.14 -7.25
N SER A 130 -16.76 -0.41 -6.18
CA SER A 130 -15.31 -0.32 -5.95
C SER A 130 -14.53 -0.93 -7.12
N ILE A 131 -14.88 -2.13 -7.56
CA ILE A 131 -14.26 -2.80 -8.70
C ILE A 131 -14.43 -1.97 -9.98
N GLN A 132 -15.64 -1.45 -10.23
CA GLN A 132 -15.91 -0.59 -11.39
C GLN A 132 -15.02 0.66 -11.39
N ILE A 133 -14.88 1.33 -10.25
CA ILE A 133 -14.03 2.53 -10.11
C ILE A 133 -12.58 2.16 -10.40
N GLN A 134 -12.05 1.10 -9.78
CA GLN A 134 -10.67 0.66 -10.02
C GLN A 134 -10.40 0.30 -11.49
N HIS A 135 -11.37 -0.27 -12.19
CA HIS A 135 -11.29 -0.50 -13.64
C HIS A 135 -11.21 0.82 -14.42
N LEU A 136 -12.03 1.82 -14.09
CA LEU A 136 -11.98 3.16 -14.70
C LEU A 136 -10.67 3.89 -14.39
N LEU A 137 -10.10 3.68 -13.22
CA LEU A 137 -8.78 4.19 -12.85
C LEU A 137 -7.64 3.51 -13.65
N GLY A 138 -7.89 2.38 -14.30
CA GLY A 138 -6.90 1.63 -15.08
C GLY A 138 -5.92 0.83 -14.22
N SER A 139 -6.37 0.35 -13.06
CA SER A 139 -5.58 -0.46 -12.15
C SER A 139 -5.00 -1.71 -12.81
N THR A 140 -3.72 -1.98 -12.62
CA THR A 140 -3.07 -3.24 -13.03
C THR A 140 -3.38 -4.35 -12.04
N ILE A 141 -3.31 -4.04 -10.73
CA ILE A 141 -3.70 -4.92 -9.63
C ILE A 141 -4.81 -4.23 -8.85
N THR A 142 -6.00 -4.82 -8.89
CA THR A 142 -7.21 -4.37 -8.21
C THR A 142 -7.32 -5.06 -6.86
N MET A 143 -7.79 -4.38 -5.82
CA MET A 143 -8.07 -5.00 -4.51
C MET A 143 -9.57 -5.29 -4.37
N CYS A 144 -9.95 -6.45 -3.81
CA CYS A 144 -11.34 -6.69 -3.43
C CYS A 144 -11.78 -5.72 -2.35
N PHE A 145 -13.09 -5.44 -2.27
CA PHE A 145 -13.64 -4.56 -1.24
C PHE A 145 -13.73 -5.31 0.09
N ASP A 146 -13.29 -4.67 1.18
CA ASP A 146 -13.20 -5.27 2.50
C ASP A 146 -13.63 -4.32 3.61
N GLU A 147 -13.99 -4.85 4.76
CA GLU A 147 -14.16 -4.11 5.99
C GLU A 147 -12.93 -4.29 6.88
N CYS A 148 -12.19 -3.19 7.11
CA CYS A 148 -11.07 -3.16 8.04
C CYS A 148 -11.57 -2.73 9.43
N ILE A 149 -11.75 -3.69 10.35
CA ILE A 149 -12.20 -3.39 11.72
C ILE A 149 -11.14 -2.60 12.49
N GLN A 150 -11.59 -1.61 13.26
CA GLN A 150 -10.70 -0.86 14.15
C GLN A 150 -10.35 -1.70 15.39
N LEU A 151 -9.06 -1.77 15.72
CA LEU A 151 -8.59 -2.44 16.93
C LEU A 151 -8.47 -1.45 18.12
N PRO A 152 -8.66 -1.93 19.38
CA PRO A 152 -9.01 -3.30 19.76
C PRO A 152 -10.48 -3.63 19.50
N ALA A 153 -10.76 -4.86 19.08
CA ALA A 153 -12.12 -5.36 18.85
C ALA A 153 -12.30 -6.73 19.51
N SER A 154 -13.55 -7.05 19.92
CA SER A 154 -13.88 -8.38 20.42
C SER A 154 -13.79 -9.43 19.32
N PHE A 155 -13.66 -10.71 19.72
CA PHE A 155 -13.67 -11.82 18.78
C PHE A 155 -14.92 -11.81 17.91
N GLU A 156 -16.11 -11.64 18.50
CA GLU A 156 -17.37 -11.67 17.79
C GLU A 156 -17.51 -10.53 16.77
N ASN A 157 -17.13 -9.30 17.15
CA ASN A 157 -17.13 -8.18 16.22
C ASN A 157 -16.14 -8.38 15.07
N THR A 158 -14.96 -8.93 15.37
CA THR A 158 -13.94 -9.24 14.36
C THR A 158 -14.40 -10.35 13.42
N LYS A 159 -15.11 -11.37 13.94
CA LYS A 159 -15.70 -12.43 13.15
C LYS A 159 -16.76 -11.89 12.19
N ASN A 160 -17.71 -11.11 12.68
CA ASN A 160 -18.76 -10.52 11.85
C ASN A 160 -18.20 -9.64 10.73
N SER A 161 -17.20 -8.82 11.04
CA SER A 161 -16.48 -8.00 10.04
C SER A 161 -15.74 -8.85 9.01
N MET A 162 -15.04 -9.88 9.46
CA MET A 162 -14.33 -10.82 8.58
C MET A 162 -15.31 -11.55 7.65
N GLU A 163 -16.41 -12.07 8.17
CA GLU A 163 -17.43 -12.78 7.38
C GLU A 163 -18.09 -11.86 6.34
N LEU A 164 -18.35 -10.58 6.70
CA LEU A 164 -18.82 -9.57 5.75
C LEU A 164 -17.78 -9.35 4.64
N SER A 165 -16.51 -9.22 5.00
CA SER A 165 -15.42 -9.07 4.04
C SER A 165 -15.32 -10.25 3.08
N MET A 166 -15.57 -11.48 3.55
CA MET A 166 -15.57 -12.66 2.69
C MET A 166 -16.72 -12.61 1.67
N ARG A 167 -17.93 -12.27 2.10
CA ARG A 167 -19.07 -12.10 1.17
C ARG A 167 -18.82 -10.97 0.15
N TRP A 168 -18.18 -9.91 0.58
CA TRP A 168 -17.77 -8.81 -0.31
C TRP A 168 -16.64 -9.21 -1.28
N ALA A 169 -15.75 -10.13 -0.86
CA ALA A 169 -14.73 -10.70 -1.75
C ALA A 169 -15.35 -11.52 -2.88
N ASP A 170 -16.36 -12.37 -2.57
CA ASP A 170 -17.16 -13.11 -3.57
C ASP A 170 -17.78 -12.15 -4.61
N ARG A 171 -18.43 -11.09 -4.14
CA ARG A 171 -19.07 -10.08 -4.98
C ARG A 171 -18.05 -9.28 -5.81
N SER A 172 -16.92 -8.92 -5.20
CA SER A 172 -15.83 -8.24 -5.90
C SER A 172 -15.26 -9.09 -7.03
N LEU A 173 -15.01 -10.37 -6.76
CA LEU A 173 -14.50 -11.29 -7.77
C LEU A 173 -15.51 -11.49 -8.91
N SER A 174 -16.81 -11.63 -8.59
CA SER A 174 -17.88 -11.75 -9.58
C SER A 174 -18.02 -10.50 -10.48
N ALA A 175 -17.76 -9.31 -9.93
CA ALA A 175 -17.80 -8.04 -10.65
C ALA A 175 -16.51 -7.76 -11.45
N TYR A 176 -15.41 -8.44 -11.13
CA TYR A 176 -14.13 -8.24 -11.80
C TYR A 176 -14.17 -8.75 -13.24
N LYS A 177 -13.76 -7.89 -14.17
CA LYS A 177 -13.60 -8.27 -15.58
C LYS A 177 -12.16 -8.70 -15.83
N GLU A 178 -11.96 -9.95 -16.15
CA GLU A 178 -10.64 -10.47 -16.48
C GLU A 178 -10.05 -9.75 -17.68
N ARG A 179 -8.77 -9.41 -17.57
CA ARG A 179 -7.96 -8.81 -18.63
C ARG A 179 -6.56 -9.44 -18.56
N GLU A 180 -6.00 -9.69 -19.72
CA GLU A 180 -4.67 -10.32 -19.81
C GLU A 180 -3.58 -9.47 -19.14
N GLY A 181 -2.84 -10.06 -18.21
CA GLY A 181 -1.79 -9.38 -17.43
C GLY A 181 -2.29 -8.49 -16.28
N TYR A 182 -3.59 -8.49 -15.98
CA TYR A 182 -4.19 -7.80 -14.86
C TYR A 182 -4.64 -8.79 -13.79
N ALA A 183 -4.80 -8.33 -12.56
CA ALA A 183 -5.21 -9.19 -11.44
C ALA A 183 -6.17 -8.49 -10.47
N ILE A 184 -6.92 -9.29 -9.73
CA ILE A 184 -7.60 -8.89 -8.50
C ILE A 184 -7.01 -9.68 -7.33
N PHE A 185 -6.70 -9.00 -6.22
CA PHE A 185 -6.20 -9.64 -4.99
C PHE A 185 -7.29 -9.71 -3.93
N GLY A 186 -7.37 -10.85 -3.25
CA GLY A 186 -8.20 -11.02 -2.06
C GLY A 186 -7.52 -10.47 -0.82
N ILE A 187 -8.31 -9.95 0.14
CA ILE A 187 -7.79 -9.38 1.40
C ILE A 187 -8.20 -10.27 2.56
N ILE A 188 -7.22 -10.89 3.22
CA ILE A 188 -7.39 -11.71 4.40
C ILE A 188 -7.64 -10.79 5.59
N GLN A 189 -8.79 -10.96 6.27
CA GLN A 189 -9.18 -10.25 7.47
C GLN A 189 -9.22 -11.20 8.68
N GLY A 190 -9.56 -10.73 9.88
CA GLY A 190 -9.66 -11.53 11.10
C GLY A 190 -8.90 -10.97 12.31
N GLY A 191 -8.48 -9.70 12.25
CA GLY A 191 -7.76 -9.05 13.34
C GLY A 191 -6.48 -9.80 13.72
N THR A 192 -6.29 -10.04 15.02
CA THR A 192 -5.18 -10.84 15.55
C THR A 192 -5.62 -12.24 16.00
N TYR A 193 -6.77 -12.72 15.56
CA TYR A 193 -7.32 -14.04 15.93
C TYR A 193 -6.96 -15.08 14.88
N LYS A 194 -6.20 -16.10 15.31
CA LYS A 194 -5.69 -17.17 14.43
C LYS A 194 -6.81 -17.87 13.65
N GLU A 195 -7.86 -18.27 14.36
CA GLU A 195 -8.98 -19.00 13.77
C GLU A 195 -9.68 -18.21 12.67
N LEU A 196 -9.84 -16.90 12.87
CA LEU A 196 -10.47 -16.01 11.89
C LEU A 196 -9.57 -15.80 10.67
N ARG A 197 -8.25 -15.66 10.87
CA ARG A 197 -7.26 -15.58 9.77
C ARG A 197 -7.24 -16.84 8.92
N GLU A 198 -7.29 -18.01 9.56
CA GLU A 198 -7.37 -19.30 8.87
C GLU A 198 -8.65 -19.42 8.03
N LEU A 199 -9.82 -19.09 8.61
CA LEU A 199 -11.10 -19.12 7.90
C LEU A 199 -11.09 -18.16 6.70
N SER A 200 -10.64 -16.93 6.90
CA SER A 200 -10.55 -15.91 5.85
C SER A 200 -9.60 -16.34 4.72
N ALA A 201 -8.39 -16.78 5.06
CA ALA A 201 -7.40 -17.21 4.06
C ALA A 201 -7.88 -18.42 3.27
N THR A 202 -8.52 -19.40 3.95
CA THR A 202 -9.08 -20.60 3.32
C THR A 202 -10.21 -20.25 2.36
N HIS A 203 -11.13 -19.35 2.75
CA HIS A 203 -12.21 -18.89 1.89
C HIS A 203 -11.65 -18.25 0.60
N LEU A 204 -10.74 -17.28 0.74
CA LEU A 204 -10.13 -16.60 -0.42
C LEU A 204 -9.32 -17.54 -1.32
N ARG A 205 -8.63 -18.53 -0.73
CA ARG A 205 -7.91 -19.55 -1.50
C ARG A 205 -8.87 -20.42 -2.33
N ASN A 206 -10.03 -20.78 -1.78
CA ASN A 206 -11.05 -21.54 -2.50
C ASN A 206 -11.63 -20.73 -3.69
N LEU A 207 -11.70 -19.42 -3.59
CA LEU A 207 -12.07 -18.51 -4.68
C LEU A 207 -10.96 -18.34 -5.73
N ASN A 208 -9.76 -18.85 -5.44
CA ASN A 208 -8.62 -18.85 -6.37
C ASN A 208 -8.17 -17.45 -6.84
N PHE A 209 -8.13 -16.46 -5.95
CA PHE A 209 -7.58 -15.14 -6.30
C PHE A 209 -6.16 -15.24 -6.87
N PRO A 210 -5.77 -14.38 -7.85
CA PRO A 210 -4.41 -14.33 -8.40
C PRO A 210 -3.33 -13.90 -7.40
N GLY A 211 -3.70 -13.27 -6.29
CA GLY A 211 -2.82 -12.86 -5.19
C GLY A 211 -3.60 -12.58 -3.92
N TYR A 212 -2.90 -12.51 -2.80
CA TYR A 212 -3.50 -12.32 -1.47
C TYR A 212 -2.84 -11.18 -0.73
N ALA A 213 -3.65 -10.37 -0.05
CA ALA A 213 -3.18 -9.37 0.89
C ALA A 213 -3.56 -9.75 2.33
N ILE A 214 -2.76 -9.34 3.30
CA ILE A 214 -3.08 -9.38 4.73
C ILE A 214 -3.48 -7.96 5.12
N GLY A 215 -4.78 -7.77 5.37
CA GLY A 215 -5.35 -6.52 5.85
C GLY A 215 -5.56 -6.50 7.36
N GLY A 216 -5.92 -5.34 7.91
CA GLY A 216 -6.25 -5.18 9.33
C GLY A 216 -5.09 -5.36 10.29
N LEU A 217 -3.85 -5.14 9.82
CA LEU A 217 -2.63 -5.04 10.61
C LEU A 217 -2.00 -3.66 10.45
N ALA A 218 -0.99 -3.34 11.27
CA ALA A 218 -0.38 -2.01 11.40
C ALA A 218 -1.40 -0.90 11.76
N VAL A 219 -2.43 -1.24 12.51
CA VAL A 219 -3.51 -0.34 12.97
C VAL A 219 -3.52 -0.17 14.49
N GLY A 220 -2.40 -0.48 15.17
CA GLY A 220 -2.21 -0.25 16.61
C GLY A 220 -1.96 -1.50 17.47
N GLU A 221 -1.88 -2.70 16.88
CA GLU A 221 -1.62 -3.96 17.60
C GLU A 221 -0.19 -4.12 18.10
N GLY A 222 0.76 -3.38 17.51
CA GLY A 222 2.19 -3.47 17.77
C GLY A 222 2.91 -4.55 16.95
N GLN A 223 4.24 -4.39 16.81
CA GLN A 223 5.08 -5.20 15.91
C GLN A 223 5.04 -6.70 16.25
N GLU A 224 5.16 -7.06 17.53
CA GLU A 224 5.18 -8.46 17.96
C GLU A 224 3.90 -9.20 17.57
N LYS A 225 2.73 -8.60 17.82
CA LYS A 225 1.44 -9.18 17.45
C LYS A 225 1.27 -9.24 15.93
N MET A 226 1.71 -8.21 15.20
CA MET A 226 1.71 -8.19 13.74
C MET A 226 2.51 -9.38 13.20
N PHE A 227 3.75 -9.58 13.63
CA PHE A 227 4.59 -10.69 13.18
C PHE A 227 4.01 -12.06 13.52
N LYS A 228 3.50 -12.22 14.74
CA LYS A 228 2.82 -13.45 15.14
C LYS A 228 1.57 -13.72 14.30
N THR A 229 0.83 -12.68 13.92
CA THR A 229 -0.34 -12.82 13.05
C THR A 229 0.07 -13.26 11.65
N ILE A 230 1.16 -12.73 11.10
CA ILE A 230 1.69 -13.19 9.81
C ILE A 230 2.09 -14.67 9.88
N GLU A 231 2.82 -15.08 10.93
CA GLU A 231 3.32 -16.46 11.10
C GLU A 231 2.20 -17.50 11.09
N TYR A 232 1.07 -17.23 11.71
CA TYR A 232 -0.04 -18.20 11.69
C TYR A 232 -1.03 -18.01 10.53
N THR A 233 -0.93 -16.92 9.77
CA THR A 233 -1.72 -16.70 8.55
C THR A 233 -1.04 -17.31 7.32
N GLU A 234 0.29 -17.20 7.25
CA GLU A 234 1.11 -17.59 6.11
C GLU A 234 0.87 -19.04 5.64
N PRO A 235 0.75 -20.06 6.51
CA PRO A 235 0.54 -21.45 6.08
C PRO A 235 -0.75 -21.70 5.28
N PHE A 236 -1.72 -20.78 5.38
CA PHE A 236 -2.99 -20.87 4.65
C PHE A 236 -2.98 -20.10 3.33
N MET A 237 -1.90 -19.38 3.02
CA MET A 237 -1.72 -18.66 1.77
C MET A 237 -1.05 -19.54 0.71
N ASP A 238 -1.49 -19.42 -0.55
CA ASP A 238 -0.89 -20.18 -1.66
C ASP A 238 0.60 -19.78 -1.86
N THR A 239 1.45 -20.79 -2.01
CA THR A 239 2.89 -20.59 -2.22
C THR A 239 3.23 -20.08 -3.63
N ASN A 240 2.35 -20.30 -4.61
CA ASN A 240 2.54 -19.93 -6.01
C ASN A 240 1.91 -18.57 -6.36
N LYS A 241 1.53 -17.78 -5.35
CA LYS A 241 0.89 -16.47 -5.52
C LYS A 241 1.58 -15.39 -4.71
N PRO A 242 1.56 -14.14 -5.15
CA PRO A 242 2.15 -13.03 -4.40
C PRO A 242 1.36 -12.75 -3.11
N ARG A 243 2.09 -12.33 -2.08
CA ARG A 243 1.60 -12.05 -0.73
C ARG A 243 1.91 -10.61 -0.36
N TYR A 244 0.88 -9.84 -0.10
CA TYR A 244 0.97 -8.42 0.16
C TYR A 244 0.57 -8.09 1.61
N LEU A 245 1.44 -7.44 2.37
CA LEU A 245 1.14 -6.89 3.70
C LEU A 245 0.83 -5.41 3.58
N MET A 246 -0.43 -5.05 3.84
CA MET A 246 -0.95 -3.71 3.61
C MET A 246 -0.52 -2.73 4.71
N GLY A 247 -0.13 -1.52 4.32
CA GLY A 247 0.10 -0.39 5.24
C GLY A 247 1.39 -0.44 6.06
N VAL A 248 2.33 -1.32 5.75
CA VAL A 248 3.60 -1.51 6.47
C VAL A 248 4.75 -0.87 5.72
N GLY A 249 5.49 0.05 6.39
CA GLY A 249 6.54 0.83 5.74
C GLY A 249 7.69 1.28 6.64
N LYS A 250 7.80 0.80 7.87
CA LYS A 250 9.01 0.93 8.66
C LYS A 250 10.04 -0.10 8.18
N PRO A 251 11.32 0.28 7.99
CA PRO A 251 12.34 -0.65 7.48
C PRO A 251 12.44 -1.96 8.26
N GLU A 252 12.43 -1.89 9.59
CA GLU A 252 12.47 -3.07 10.46
C GLU A 252 11.24 -3.98 10.32
N ASP A 253 10.06 -3.40 10.09
CA ASP A 253 8.82 -4.16 9.89
C ASP A 253 8.81 -4.86 8.52
N ILE A 254 9.30 -4.18 7.48
CA ILE A 254 9.46 -4.77 6.14
C ILE A 254 10.40 -5.98 6.20
N ILE A 255 11.60 -5.81 6.78
CA ILE A 255 12.58 -6.91 6.90
C ILE A 255 11.99 -8.08 7.71
N GLY A 256 11.31 -7.76 8.82
CA GLY A 256 10.67 -8.78 9.66
C GLY A 256 9.56 -9.54 8.95
N ALA A 257 8.78 -8.86 8.12
CA ALA A 257 7.70 -9.48 7.34
C ALA A 257 8.23 -10.27 6.12
N VAL A 258 9.29 -9.78 5.44
CA VAL A 258 9.98 -10.54 4.38
C VAL A 258 10.50 -11.88 4.90
N LYS A 259 11.12 -11.89 6.08
CA LYS A 259 11.56 -13.13 6.75
C LYS A 259 10.40 -14.12 7.01
N ARG A 260 9.15 -13.65 6.99
CA ARG A 260 7.91 -14.41 7.21
C ARG A 260 7.13 -14.70 5.91
N GLY A 261 7.77 -14.47 4.75
CA GLY A 261 7.22 -14.85 3.45
C GLY A 261 6.30 -13.83 2.80
N ILE A 262 6.44 -12.55 3.12
CA ILE A 262 5.71 -11.45 2.48
C ILE A 262 6.52 -10.90 1.31
N ASP A 263 5.84 -10.62 0.20
CA ASP A 263 6.43 -10.20 -1.07
C ASP A 263 6.25 -8.71 -1.39
N MET A 264 5.12 -8.10 -0.93
CA MET A 264 4.73 -6.75 -1.32
C MET A 264 4.34 -5.91 -0.11
N PHE A 265 4.66 -4.62 -0.17
CA PHE A 265 4.41 -3.65 0.89
C PHE A 265 3.99 -2.32 0.32
N ASP A 266 3.20 -1.56 1.06
CA ASP A 266 2.94 -0.14 0.83
C ASP A 266 2.89 0.62 2.15
N CYS A 267 3.25 1.87 2.13
CA CYS A 267 2.95 2.80 3.22
C CYS A 267 3.20 4.25 2.81
N VAL A 268 2.44 5.16 3.36
CA VAL A 268 2.70 6.60 3.23
C VAL A 268 3.89 7.07 4.08
N LEU A 269 4.37 6.21 5.00
CA LEU A 269 5.35 6.58 6.02
C LEU A 269 6.65 7.16 5.44
N PRO A 270 7.31 6.60 4.42
CA PRO A 270 8.57 7.13 3.92
C PRO A 270 8.44 8.60 3.48
N THR A 271 7.45 8.92 2.64
CA THR A 271 7.24 10.30 2.19
C THR A 271 6.61 11.18 3.26
N ARG A 272 5.77 10.65 4.16
CA ARG A 272 5.21 11.39 5.29
C ARG A 272 6.32 11.79 6.27
N SER A 273 7.18 10.85 6.67
CA SER A 273 8.33 11.10 7.53
C SER A 273 9.28 12.10 6.88
N GLY A 274 9.63 11.92 5.60
CA GLY A 274 10.47 12.85 4.86
C GLY A 274 9.92 14.28 4.88
N ARG A 275 8.65 14.47 4.57
CA ARG A 275 8.01 15.81 4.63
C ARG A 275 7.95 16.39 6.04
N ASN A 276 8.02 15.56 7.09
CA ASN A 276 8.07 16.01 8.48
C ASN A 276 9.49 16.19 9.02
N GLY A 277 10.51 15.98 8.19
CA GLY A 277 11.90 16.17 8.56
C GLY A 277 12.57 14.95 9.19
N GLN A 278 11.97 13.77 9.06
CA GLN A 278 12.51 12.51 9.56
C GLN A 278 13.09 11.70 8.38
N ALA A 279 14.34 11.27 8.51
CA ALA A 279 15.02 10.43 7.53
C ALA A 279 15.39 9.08 8.13
N PHE A 280 15.22 8.01 7.37
CA PHE A 280 15.72 6.68 7.68
C PHE A 280 17.22 6.61 7.35
N THR A 281 18.02 6.00 8.20
CA THR A 281 19.45 5.82 7.95
C THR A 281 19.92 4.45 8.44
N SER A 282 21.06 3.98 7.93
CA SER A 282 21.71 2.75 8.39
C SER A 282 22.05 2.73 9.89
N ARG A 283 22.01 3.89 10.55
CA ARG A 283 22.25 4.08 11.98
C ARG A 283 20.99 4.43 12.77
N GLY A 284 19.80 4.21 12.18
CA GLY A 284 18.51 4.55 12.76
C GLY A 284 17.95 5.88 12.21
N GLU A 285 16.81 6.28 12.75
CA GLU A 285 16.11 7.48 12.31
C GLU A 285 16.76 8.77 12.81
N ILE A 286 16.81 9.78 11.96
CA ILE A 286 17.25 11.12 12.33
C ILE A 286 16.13 12.14 12.06
N ASN A 287 16.00 13.15 12.96
CA ASN A 287 15.17 14.31 12.72
C ASN A 287 16.06 15.49 12.32
N ILE A 288 15.98 15.88 11.05
CA ILE A 288 16.83 16.92 10.49
C ILE A 288 16.58 18.31 11.10
N LYS A 289 15.42 18.51 11.76
CA LYS A 289 15.07 19.77 12.43
C LYS A 289 15.86 20.02 13.72
N ASN A 290 16.58 19.01 14.24
CA ASN A 290 17.36 19.11 15.45
C ASN A 290 18.56 20.06 15.26
N ALA A 291 18.82 20.95 16.23
CA ALA A 291 19.89 21.95 16.21
C ALA A 291 21.29 21.35 15.99
N ARG A 292 21.52 20.09 16.40
CA ARG A 292 22.80 19.39 16.17
C ARG A 292 23.21 19.31 14.69
N HIS A 293 22.26 19.48 13.76
CA HIS A 293 22.52 19.43 12.33
C HIS A 293 22.85 20.78 11.70
N THR A 294 22.79 21.89 12.46
CA THR A 294 23.01 23.25 11.94
C THR A 294 24.36 23.43 11.22
N LYS A 295 25.39 22.73 11.66
CA LYS A 295 26.76 22.80 11.10
C LYS A 295 27.30 21.43 10.67
N ASP A 296 26.42 20.44 10.46
CA ASP A 296 26.82 19.07 10.10
C ASP A 296 27.02 18.94 8.59
N PRO A 297 28.28 18.83 8.09
CA PRO A 297 28.58 18.75 6.66
C PRO A 297 28.31 17.38 6.05
N ARG A 298 28.01 16.35 6.86
CA ARG A 298 27.80 14.96 6.40
C ARG A 298 26.48 14.82 5.65
N PRO A 299 26.34 13.82 4.76
CA PRO A 299 25.07 13.43 4.17
C PRO A 299 24.09 12.87 5.22
N LEU A 300 22.83 12.64 4.85
CA LEU A 300 21.86 11.96 5.73
C LEU A 300 22.38 10.60 6.15
N ASP A 301 22.87 9.82 5.20
CA ASP A 301 23.47 8.50 5.42
C ASP A 301 24.72 8.35 4.54
N GLU A 302 25.87 8.06 5.14
CA GLU A 302 27.14 7.90 4.45
C GLU A 302 27.19 6.65 3.56
N ALA A 303 26.35 5.65 3.85
CA ALA A 303 26.23 4.43 3.06
C ALA A 303 25.19 4.53 1.92
N CYS A 304 24.42 5.63 1.85
CA CYS A 304 23.33 5.80 0.90
C CYS A 304 23.82 6.50 -0.38
N GLU A 305 23.47 5.92 -1.52
CA GLU A 305 23.86 6.40 -2.86
C GLU A 305 22.78 7.26 -3.55
N CYS A 306 21.67 7.62 -2.86
CA CYS A 306 20.62 8.42 -3.46
C CYS A 306 21.13 9.84 -3.81
N ASN A 307 20.37 10.52 -4.68
CA ASN A 307 20.72 11.86 -5.12
C ASN A 307 20.84 12.87 -3.94
N THR A 308 20.00 12.73 -2.93
CA THR A 308 20.04 13.58 -1.75
C THR A 308 21.35 13.41 -0.97
N CYS A 309 21.77 12.18 -0.68
CA CYS A 309 23.00 11.91 0.07
C CYS A 309 24.26 12.28 -0.69
N LYS A 310 24.27 12.15 -2.03
CA LYS A 310 25.43 12.51 -2.86
C LYS A 310 25.67 14.00 -2.96
N ASN A 311 24.63 14.81 -2.85
CA ASN A 311 24.73 16.23 -3.21
C ASN A 311 24.46 17.23 -2.05
N TYR A 312 23.86 16.78 -0.93
CA TYR A 312 23.39 17.69 0.10
C TYR A 312 23.83 17.28 1.49
N SER A 313 24.32 18.26 2.27
CA SER A 313 24.69 18.06 3.67
C SER A 313 23.46 18.14 4.59
N ARG A 314 23.59 17.55 5.79
CA ARG A 314 22.59 17.71 6.86
C ARG A 314 22.39 19.17 7.23
N ALA A 315 23.44 19.99 7.23
CA ALA A 315 23.34 21.41 7.51
C ALA A 315 22.44 22.12 6.51
N TYR A 316 22.59 21.85 5.21
CA TYR A 316 21.74 22.43 4.17
C TYR A 316 20.28 21.96 4.31
N LEU A 317 20.07 20.66 4.49
CA LEU A 317 18.74 20.11 4.70
C LEU A 317 18.07 20.67 5.95
N HIS A 318 18.81 20.80 7.08
CA HIS A 318 18.33 21.48 8.28
C HIS A 318 17.88 22.91 7.98
N HIS A 319 18.70 23.67 7.23
CA HIS A 319 18.37 25.04 6.81
C HIS A 319 17.06 25.08 6.00
N LEU A 320 16.90 24.20 5.00
CA LEU A 320 15.69 24.14 4.19
C LEU A 320 14.42 23.88 5.04
N PHE A 321 14.49 22.99 6.02
CA PHE A 321 13.37 22.73 6.93
C PHE A 321 13.09 23.90 7.87
N LYS A 322 14.11 24.64 8.32
CA LYS A 322 13.93 25.85 9.13
C LYS A 322 13.36 27.01 8.33
N ALA A 323 13.71 27.09 7.05
CA ALA A 323 13.21 28.10 6.12
C ALA A 323 11.83 27.73 5.50
N ASN A 324 11.29 26.53 5.83
CA ASN A 324 10.06 25.97 5.25
C ASN A 324 10.11 25.85 3.71
N GLU A 325 11.28 25.55 3.16
CA GLU A 325 11.47 25.37 1.72
C GLU A 325 10.98 24.00 1.25
N ILE A 326 10.20 23.99 0.16
CA ILE A 326 9.62 22.77 -0.43
C ILE A 326 10.71 21.78 -0.84
N LEU A 327 11.86 22.25 -1.28
CA LEU A 327 12.98 21.40 -1.67
C LEU A 327 13.44 20.48 -0.54
N GLY A 328 13.41 20.93 0.72
CA GLY A 328 13.72 20.09 1.87
C GLY A 328 12.77 18.88 1.99
N LEU A 329 11.47 19.12 1.78
CA LEU A 329 10.45 18.04 1.80
C LEU A 329 10.66 17.03 0.67
N MET A 330 11.04 17.53 -0.53
CA MET A 330 11.34 16.69 -1.69
C MET A 330 12.57 15.81 -1.46
N LEU A 331 13.67 16.41 -1.02
CA LEU A 331 14.95 15.72 -0.81
C LEU A 331 14.86 14.63 0.26
N LEU A 332 14.18 14.89 1.39
CA LEU A 332 14.00 13.86 2.40
C LEU A 332 13.03 12.75 1.96
N SER A 333 12.00 13.09 1.19
CA SER A 333 11.09 12.10 0.63
C SER A 333 11.80 11.21 -0.38
N ASP A 334 12.64 11.80 -1.26
CA ASP A 334 13.49 11.08 -2.20
C ASP A 334 14.45 10.11 -1.46
N HIS A 335 15.16 10.60 -0.45
CA HIS A 335 16.04 9.76 0.37
C HIS A 335 15.31 8.58 0.99
N ASN A 336 14.15 8.81 1.65
CA ASN A 336 13.42 7.74 2.34
C ASN A 336 12.82 6.69 1.41
N ILE A 337 12.51 7.03 0.15
CA ILE A 337 12.06 6.04 -0.85
C ILE A 337 13.25 5.25 -1.41
N ASN A 338 14.42 5.86 -1.49
CA ASN A 338 15.64 5.18 -1.95
C ASN A 338 16.27 4.27 -0.88
N PHE A 339 16.00 4.54 0.41
CA PHE A 339 16.52 3.78 1.54
C PHE A 339 15.94 2.38 1.61
#